data_17e1616e96ff8ebcc2cc0d64a07ad35d
#
_entry.id   17e1616e96ff8ebcc2cc0d64a07ad35d
#
_cell.length_a   1.000
_cell.length_b   1.000
_cell.length_c   1.000
_cell.angle_alpha   90.00
_cell.angle_beta   90.00
_cell.angle_gamma   90.00
#
_symmetry.space_group_name_H-M   'P 1'
#
loop_
_entity.id
_entity.type
_entity.pdbx_description
1 polymer ?
#
loop_
_entity_poly.entity_id
_entity_poly.type
_entity_poly.pdbx_seq_one_letter_code
_entity_poly.pdbx_strand_id
1 'polypeptide(L)'
;MYFFLIGPAGSGKTSIGKKLRNLKSFKYIEGDDFHSKKSINKMIKGSNLTFKDRKPWLKRINVFLRSKKKINVNYVVSCSALKKSYRKILSDRIDNCYFFYLKCNKKILFLRNLKRNHFFPISLLNKQIKNFEYSNDLIVIKSSQNIQKVYRNSKKEIFTILKKKI
;
A
#
# COMPACT_ATOMS: atom_id res chain seq x y z
N MET A 1 -2.60 -14.53 -6.03
CA MET A 1 -1.72 -14.02 -4.94
C MET A 1 -2.06 -12.57 -4.63
N TYR A 2 -1.63 -12.06 -3.47
CA TYR A 2 -1.92 -10.70 -3.01
C TYR A 2 -0.62 -9.94 -2.75
N PHE A 3 -0.40 -8.86 -3.49
CA PHE A 3 0.80 -8.02 -3.42
C PHE A 3 0.41 -6.65 -2.85
N PHE A 4 0.76 -6.40 -1.60
CA PHE A 4 0.48 -5.14 -0.92
C PHE A 4 1.61 -4.14 -1.16
N LEU A 5 1.32 -3.03 -1.84
CA LEU A 5 2.24 -1.89 -1.93
C LEU A 5 2.01 -1.02 -0.70
N ILE A 6 2.98 -0.99 0.22
CA ILE A 6 2.88 -0.24 1.47
C ILE A 6 3.88 0.90 1.55
N GLY A 7 3.61 1.86 2.42
CA GLY A 7 4.48 3.02 2.65
C GLY A 7 3.70 4.30 2.89
N PRO A 8 4.39 5.39 3.25
CA PRO A 8 3.76 6.68 3.54
C PRO A 8 3.13 7.32 2.29
N ALA A 9 2.35 8.38 2.49
CA ALA A 9 1.82 9.18 1.38
C ALA A 9 2.97 9.70 0.50
N GLY A 10 2.77 9.75 -0.83
CA GLY A 10 3.82 10.14 -1.78
C GLY A 10 4.86 9.07 -2.12
N SER A 11 4.84 7.88 -1.51
CA SER A 11 5.79 6.80 -1.83
C SER A 11 5.59 6.15 -3.20
N GLY A 12 4.48 6.43 -3.91
CA GLY A 12 4.23 5.95 -5.26
C GLY A 12 3.34 4.71 -5.36
N LYS A 13 2.68 4.27 -4.28
CA LYS A 13 1.82 3.08 -4.23
C LYS A 13 0.79 3.03 -5.36
N THR A 14 -0.05 4.06 -5.45
CA THR A 14 -1.09 4.19 -6.47
C THR A 14 -0.53 4.15 -7.88
N SER A 15 0.55 4.90 -8.13
CA SER A 15 1.17 4.96 -9.46
C SER A 15 1.76 3.62 -9.91
N ILE A 16 2.42 2.89 -8.99
CA ILE A 16 2.95 1.55 -9.27
C ILE A 16 1.82 0.54 -9.41
N GLY A 17 0.80 0.59 -8.54
CA GLY A 17 -0.35 -0.29 -8.61
C GLY A 17 -1.11 -0.17 -9.94
N LYS A 18 -1.36 1.06 -10.41
CA LYS A 18 -1.99 1.33 -11.71
C LYS A 18 -1.15 0.80 -12.89
N LYS A 19 0.19 0.90 -12.82
CA LYS A 19 1.07 0.32 -13.86
C LYS A 19 1.05 -1.22 -13.83
N LEU A 20 1.06 -1.84 -12.67
CA LEU A 20 1.01 -3.30 -12.52
C LEU A 20 -0.33 -3.87 -12.99
N ARG A 21 -1.44 -3.13 -12.86
CA ARG A 21 -2.76 -3.53 -13.39
C ARG A 21 -2.75 -3.86 -14.88
N ASN A 22 -1.84 -3.26 -15.66
CA ASN A 22 -1.74 -3.47 -17.10
C ASN A 22 -1.07 -4.82 -17.47
N LEU A 23 -0.59 -5.58 -16.49
CA LEU A 23 -0.09 -6.93 -16.70
C LEU A 23 -1.25 -7.92 -16.79
N LYS A 24 -1.11 -8.95 -17.67
CA LYS A 24 -2.08 -10.04 -17.77
C LYS A 24 -2.29 -10.69 -16.40
N SER A 25 -3.52 -10.98 -16.05
CA SER A 25 -3.93 -11.61 -14.78
C SER A 25 -3.70 -10.76 -13.51
N PHE A 26 -3.48 -9.44 -13.64
CA PHE A 26 -3.37 -8.55 -12.51
C PHE A 26 -4.58 -7.63 -12.35
N LYS A 27 -5.04 -7.45 -11.11
CA LYS A 27 -6.06 -6.47 -10.73
C LYS A 27 -5.52 -5.54 -9.65
N TYR A 28 -5.82 -4.24 -9.78
CA TYR A 28 -5.43 -3.23 -8.82
C TYR A 28 -6.60 -2.82 -7.94
N ILE A 29 -6.31 -2.65 -6.65
CA ILE A 29 -7.25 -2.22 -5.62
C ILE A 29 -6.62 -1.04 -4.87
N GLU A 30 -7.32 0.09 -4.85
CA GLU A 30 -6.92 1.24 -4.05
C GLU A 30 -7.47 1.09 -2.62
N GLY A 31 -6.56 0.94 -1.65
CA GLY A 31 -6.95 0.74 -0.26
C GLY A 31 -7.61 1.96 0.36
N ASP A 32 -7.32 3.16 -0.15
CA ASP A 32 -7.90 4.40 0.36
C ASP A 32 -9.41 4.50 0.07
N ASP A 33 -9.93 3.79 -0.97
CA ASP A 33 -11.36 3.73 -1.30
C ASP A 33 -12.20 3.06 -0.20
N PHE A 34 -11.57 2.30 0.69
CA PHE A 34 -12.24 1.61 1.81
C PHE A 34 -12.36 2.46 3.07
N HIS A 35 -11.87 3.71 3.08
CA HIS A 35 -12.06 4.61 4.21
C HIS A 35 -13.53 5.04 4.32
N SER A 36 -14.03 5.17 5.56
CA SER A 36 -15.34 5.78 5.79
C SER A 36 -15.27 7.30 5.55
N LYS A 37 -16.39 7.91 5.17
CA LYS A 37 -16.53 9.38 5.08
C LYS A 37 -16.03 10.07 6.35
N LYS A 38 -16.35 9.52 7.53
CA LYS A 38 -15.88 10.03 8.84
C LYS A 38 -14.35 10.03 8.94
N SER A 39 -13.68 8.94 8.51
CA SER A 39 -12.21 8.85 8.52
C SER A 39 -11.58 9.83 7.54
N ILE A 40 -12.15 9.98 6.34
CA ILE A 40 -11.66 10.95 5.34
C ILE A 40 -11.78 12.38 5.89
N ASN A 41 -12.94 12.76 6.41
CA ASN A 41 -13.17 14.09 7.00
C ASN A 41 -12.22 14.38 8.16
N LYS A 42 -11.93 13.37 9.01
CA LYS A 42 -10.97 13.50 10.09
C LYS A 42 -9.55 13.79 9.58
N MET A 43 -9.13 13.12 8.49
CA MET A 43 -7.82 13.36 7.87
C MET A 43 -7.76 14.74 7.20
N ILE A 44 -8.81 15.15 6.46
CA ILE A 44 -8.89 16.49 5.83
C ILE A 44 -8.70 17.59 6.87
N LYS A 45 -9.29 17.43 8.07
CA LYS A 45 -9.11 18.36 9.20
C LYS A 45 -7.73 18.26 9.88
N GLY A 46 -6.76 17.57 9.29
CA GLY A 46 -5.41 17.44 9.84
C GLY A 46 -5.28 16.48 11.04
N SER A 47 -6.34 15.74 11.38
CA SER A 47 -6.33 14.81 12.50
C SER A 47 -5.88 13.42 12.10
N ASN A 48 -4.99 12.81 12.89
CA ASN A 48 -4.56 11.43 12.64
C ASN A 48 -5.68 10.44 12.97
N LEU A 49 -5.75 9.40 12.14
CA LEU A 49 -6.55 8.23 12.48
C LEU A 49 -5.89 7.41 13.59
N THR A 50 -6.66 7.11 14.63
CA THR A 50 -6.28 6.18 15.69
C THR A 50 -6.36 4.73 15.22
N PHE A 51 -5.94 3.77 16.05
CA PHE A 51 -6.15 2.35 15.75
C PHE A 51 -7.63 1.99 15.64
N LYS A 52 -8.49 2.58 16.50
CA LYS A 52 -9.97 2.40 16.43
C LYS A 52 -10.53 2.85 15.07
N ASP A 53 -10.03 3.96 14.52
CA ASP A 53 -10.44 4.45 13.20
C ASP A 53 -9.97 3.53 12.06
N ARG A 54 -8.74 2.99 12.18
CA ARG A 54 -8.09 2.20 11.11
C ARG A 54 -8.54 0.74 11.07
N LYS A 55 -8.83 0.12 12.22
CA LYS A 55 -9.19 -1.30 12.31
C LYS A 55 -10.39 -1.67 11.42
N PRO A 56 -11.51 -0.90 11.42
CA PRO A 56 -12.63 -1.18 10.50
C PRO A 56 -12.26 -1.04 9.02
N TRP A 57 -11.44 -0.06 8.66
CA TRP A 57 -10.94 0.14 7.31
C TRP A 57 -10.09 -1.04 6.82
N LEU A 58 -9.11 -1.49 7.62
CA LEU A 58 -8.27 -2.64 7.31
C LEU A 58 -9.09 -3.94 7.20
N LYS A 59 -10.09 -4.12 8.08
CA LYS A 59 -11.02 -5.26 8.01
C LYS A 59 -11.84 -5.25 6.72
N ARG A 60 -12.35 -4.07 6.27
CA ARG A 60 -13.08 -3.98 4.99
C ARG A 60 -12.21 -4.41 3.81
N ILE A 61 -10.95 -3.98 3.76
CA ILE A 61 -10.00 -4.43 2.72
C ILE A 61 -9.83 -5.95 2.81
N ASN A 62 -9.56 -6.51 3.99
CA ASN A 62 -9.35 -7.95 4.18
C ASN A 62 -10.59 -8.75 3.75
N VAL A 63 -11.79 -8.39 4.20
CA VAL A 63 -13.05 -9.07 3.83
C VAL A 63 -13.26 -9.02 2.31
N PHE A 64 -13.05 -7.86 1.69
CA PHE A 64 -13.12 -7.72 0.24
C PHE A 64 -12.13 -8.63 -0.48
N LEU A 65 -10.88 -8.71 -0.02
CA LEU A 65 -9.87 -9.59 -0.64
C LEU A 65 -10.23 -11.06 -0.48
N ARG A 66 -10.74 -11.47 0.68
CA ARG A 66 -11.20 -12.85 0.93
C ARG A 66 -12.35 -13.25 0.02
N SER A 67 -13.26 -12.32 -0.32
CA SER A 67 -14.35 -12.60 -1.29
C SER A 67 -13.86 -12.73 -2.74
N LYS A 68 -12.60 -12.33 -3.04
CA LYS A 68 -12.02 -12.31 -4.40
C LYS A 68 -11.09 -13.50 -4.67
N LYS A 69 -11.32 -14.65 -4.06
CA LYS A 69 -10.60 -15.90 -4.34
C LYS A 69 -10.88 -16.39 -5.76
N LYS A 70 -10.16 -15.84 -6.74
CA LYS A 70 -10.19 -16.32 -8.13
C LYS A 70 -8.87 -17.01 -8.46
N ILE A 71 -8.96 -18.20 -9.08
CA ILE A 71 -7.80 -18.92 -9.62
C ILE A 71 -7.17 -18.05 -10.73
N ASN A 72 -5.85 -18.01 -10.81
CA ASN A 72 -5.06 -17.29 -11.82
C ASN A 72 -5.23 -15.76 -11.83
N VAL A 73 -5.69 -15.14 -10.74
CA VAL A 73 -5.73 -13.68 -10.61
C VAL A 73 -4.79 -13.23 -9.49
N ASN A 74 -3.94 -12.25 -9.82
CA ASN A 74 -3.07 -11.58 -8.87
C ASN A 74 -3.67 -10.22 -8.50
N TYR A 75 -3.75 -9.92 -7.21
CA TYR A 75 -4.26 -8.66 -6.70
C TYR A 75 -3.12 -7.79 -6.20
N VAL A 76 -3.01 -6.57 -6.74
CA VAL A 76 -2.10 -5.53 -6.25
C VAL A 76 -2.93 -4.55 -5.43
N VAL A 77 -2.59 -4.37 -4.18
CA VAL A 77 -3.35 -3.53 -3.23
C VAL A 77 -2.47 -2.39 -2.74
N SER A 78 -2.85 -1.14 -2.98
CA SER A 78 -2.18 -0.02 -2.33
C SER A 78 -2.78 0.24 -0.95
N CYS A 79 -1.96 0.28 0.09
CA CYS A 79 -2.41 0.57 1.44
C CYS A 79 -1.25 1.13 2.25
N SER A 80 -1.45 2.13 3.10
CA SER A 80 -0.36 2.66 3.92
C SER A 80 0.25 1.62 4.87
N ALA A 81 -0.55 0.79 5.53
CA ALA A 81 -0.20 -0.37 6.37
C ALA A 81 1.14 -0.28 7.14
N LEU A 82 1.39 0.87 7.79
CA LEU A 82 2.71 1.24 8.34
C LEU A 82 3.11 0.40 9.56
N LYS A 83 2.14 -0.12 10.32
CA LYS A 83 2.39 -0.94 11.51
C LYS A 83 2.28 -2.43 11.22
N LYS A 84 3.05 -3.26 11.94
CA LYS A 84 2.97 -4.73 11.88
C LYS A 84 1.55 -5.23 12.13
N SER A 85 0.88 -4.68 13.15
CA SER A 85 -0.51 -5.01 13.48
C SER A 85 -1.49 -4.73 12.34
N TYR A 86 -1.25 -3.70 11.51
CA TYR A 86 -2.08 -3.40 10.34
C TYR A 86 -1.90 -4.44 9.24
N ARG A 87 -0.64 -4.83 8.98
CA ARG A 87 -0.32 -5.89 8.00
C ARG A 87 -0.93 -7.23 8.42
N LYS A 88 -0.86 -7.58 9.72
CA LYS A 88 -1.51 -8.78 10.26
C LYS A 88 -3.02 -8.79 10.01
N ILE A 89 -3.72 -7.65 10.20
CA ILE A 89 -5.15 -7.56 9.89
C ILE A 89 -5.42 -7.74 8.39
N LEU A 90 -4.59 -7.16 7.53
CA LEU A 90 -4.76 -7.26 6.07
C LEU A 90 -4.58 -8.69 5.55
N SER A 91 -3.64 -9.46 6.11
CA SER A 91 -3.36 -10.84 5.70
C SER A 91 -4.14 -11.89 6.49
N ASP A 92 -5.00 -11.49 7.44
CA ASP A 92 -5.75 -12.45 8.27
C ASP A 92 -6.59 -13.39 7.41
N ARG A 93 -6.35 -14.72 7.55
CA ARG A 93 -7.00 -15.79 6.76
C ARG A 93 -6.87 -15.62 5.23
N ILE A 94 -5.78 -15.02 4.78
CA ILE A 94 -5.42 -14.91 3.36
C ILE A 94 -4.02 -15.47 3.17
N ASP A 95 -3.90 -16.52 2.38
CA ASP A 95 -2.62 -17.10 2.00
C ASP A 95 -1.95 -16.28 0.89
N ASN A 96 -0.64 -16.47 0.73
CA ASN A 96 0.14 -15.86 -0.36
C ASN A 96 0.04 -14.33 -0.40
N CYS A 97 0.19 -13.69 0.77
CA CYS A 97 0.30 -12.24 0.95
C CYS A 97 1.76 -11.80 1.00
N TYR A 98 2.12 -10.83 0.17
CA TYR A 98 3.48 -10.26 0.09
C TYR A 98 3.42 -8.75 0.26
N PHE A 99 4.24 -8.20 1.17
CA PHE A 99 4.27 -6.77 1.47
C PHE A 99 5.49 -6.09 0.87
N PHE A 100 5.26 -5.21 -0.09
CA PHE A 100 6.28 -4.41 -0.79
C PHE A 100 6.36 -3.03 -0.17
N TYR A 101 7.42 -2.78 0.60
CA TYR A 101 7.67 -1.48 1.19
C TYR A 101 8.32 -0.54 0.17
N LEU A 102 7.57 0.46 -0.29
CA LEU A 102 8.09 1.52 -1.16
C LEU A 102 8.86 2.53 -0.31
N LYS A 103 10.14 2.24 -0.06
CA LYS A 103 11.06 3.07 0.73
C LYS A 103 11.44 4.32 -0.05
N CYS A 104 11.05 5.49 0.44
CA CYS A 104 11.29 6.78 -0.21
C CYS A 104 11.99 7.76 0.72
N ASN A 105 12.89 8.57 0.18
CA ASN A 105 13.54 9.65 0.91
C ASN A 105 12.51 10.68 1.40
N LYS A 106 12.69 11.19 2.62
CA LYS A 106 11.78 12.14 3.26
C LYS A 106 11.59 13.41 2.42
N LYS A 107 12.66 14.00 1.89
CA LYS A 107 12.59 15.19 1.03
C LYS A 107 11.71 14.95 -0.20
N ILE A 108 11.87 13.80 -0.85
CA ILE A 108 11.10 13.42 -2.05
C ILE A 108 9.62 13.18 -1.69
N LEU A 109 9.34 12.56 -0.55
CA LEU A 109 7.95 12.39 -0.06
C LEU A 109 7.26 13.76 0.10
N PHE A 110 7.93 14.72 0.74
CA PHE A 110 7.41 16.08 0.91
C PHE A 110 7.14 16.76 -0.44
N LEU A 111 8.12 16.77 -1.34
CA LEU A 111 7.97 17.39 -2.68
C LEU A 111 6.83 16.77 -3.48
N ARG A 112 6.66 15.43 -3.42
CA ARG A 112 5.57 14.74 -4.12
C ARG A 112 4.21 15.05 -3.50
N ASN A 113 4.13 15.20 -2.18
CA ASN A 113 2.86 15.55 -1.51
C ASN A 113 2.47 17.02 -1.74
N LEU A 114 3.42 17.94 -1.83
CA LEU A 114 3.14 19.35 -2.20
C LEU A 114 2.50 19.48 -3.59
N LYS A 115 2.92 18.65 -4.55
CA LYS A 115 2.41 18.65 -5.93
C LYS A 115 1.13 17.82 -6.11
N ARG A 116 0.62 17.19 -5.05
CA ARG A 116 -0.46 16.22 -5.14
C ARG A 116 -1.77 16.84 -4.64
N ASN A 117 -2.78 16.85 -5.48
CA ASN A 117 -4.16 17.10 -5.04
C ASN A 117 -4.75 15.82 -4.46
N HIS A 118 -4.75 15.69 -3.12
CA HIS A 118 -5.25 14.52 -2.41
C HIS A 118 -5.77 14.91 -1.01
N PHE A 119 -6.78 14.20 -0.53
CA PHE A 119 -7.40 14.48 0.77
C PHE A 119 -6.47 14.33 1.99
N PHE A 120 -5.31 13.65 1.85
CA PHE A 120 -4.37 13.45 2.94
C PHE A 120 -3.42 14.67 3.06
N PRO A 121 -3.49 15.44 4.15
CA PRO A 121 -2.68 16.65 4.31
C PRO A 121 -1.22 16.33 4.63
N ILE A 122 -0.32 17.15 4.09
CA ILE A 122 1.13 17.00 4.25
C ILE A 122 1.57 17.08 5.73
N SER A 123 0.83 17.81 6.57
CA SER A 123 1.09 17.92 8.01
C SER A 123 1.12 16.57 8.73
N LEU A 124 0.38 15.58 8.22
CA LEU A 124 0.34 14.24 8.77
C LEU A 124 1.48 13.32 8.29
N LEU A 125 2.27 13.75 7.30
CA LEU A 125 3.30 12.92 6.68
C LEU A 125 4.41 12.54 7.67
N ASN A 126 4.89 13.49 8.49
CA ASN A 126 5.92 13.22 9.50
C ASN A 126 5.49 12.11 10.48
N LYS A 127 4.22 12.13 10.90
CA LYS A 127 3.67 11.10 11.78
C LYS A 127 3.58 9.75 11.10
N GLN A 128 3.26 9.71 9.79
CA GLN A 128 3.29 8.47 9.02
C GLN A 128 4.71 7.87 8.96
N ILE A 129 5.72 8.70 8.69
CA ILE A 129 7.12 8.26 8.61
C ILE A 129 7.58 7.71 9.96
N LYS A 130 7.30 8.42 11.06
CA LYS A 130 7.66 7.98 12.43
C LYS A 130 6.94 6.70 12.86
N ASN A 131 5.72 6.48 12.39
CA ASN A 131 4.91 5.31 12.76
C ASN A 131 5.20 4.07 11.91
N PHE A 132 6.17 4.11 11.01
CA PHE A 132 6.53 2.95 10.22
C PHE A 132 7.28 1.91 11.06
N GLU A 133 6.73 0.70 11.13
CA GLU A 133 7.35 -0.44 11.78
C GLU A 133 7.93 -1.39 10.74
N TYR A 134 9.26 -1.47 10.68
CA TYR A 134 9.96 -2.42 9.82
C TYR A 134 9.79 -3.86 10.33
N SER A 135 9.80 -4.82 9.39
CA SER A 135 9.86 -6.25 9.69
C SER A 135 10.58 -6.96 8.55
N ASN A 136 11.23 -8.09 8.84
CA ASN A 136 12.09 -8.80 7.89
C ASN A 136 11.34 -9.47 6.74
N ASP A 137 10.03 -9.63 6.85
CA ASP A 137 9.13 -10.15 5.81
C ASP A 137 8.82 -9.13 4.71
N LEU A 138 9.30 -7.89 4.84
CA LEU A 138 9.07 -6.85 3.85
C LEU A 138 10.02 -6.93 2.68
N ILE A 139 9.49 -6.91 1.47
CA ILE A 139 10.23 -6.73 0.24
C ILE A 139 10.45 -5.23 0.02
N VAL A 140 11.69 -4.77 0.17
CA VAL A 140 12.00 -3.33 0.11
C VAL A 140 12.29 -2.88 -1.31
N ILE A 141 11.51 -1.93 -1.82
CA ILE A 141 11.69 -1.29 -3.12
C ILE A 141 12.11 0.17 -2.92
N LYS A 142 13.30 0.56 -3.39
CA LYS A 142 13.76 1.97 -3.37
C LYS A 142 12.88 2.80 -4.31
N SER A 143 12.01 3.66 -3.76
CA SER A 143 11.02 4.43 -4.52
C SER A 143 11.36 5.93 -4.67
N SER A 144 12.57 6.33 -4.27
CA SER A 144 13.11 7.69 -4.53
C SER A 144 13.54 7.90 -5.99
N GLN A 145 13.50 6.87 -6.79
CA GLN A 145 13.95 6.86 -8.18
C GLN A 145 12.83 7.26 -9.16
N ASN A 146 13.18 7.32 -10.46
CA ASN A 146 12.20 7.46 -11.54
C ASN A 146 11.15 6.35 -11.47
N ILE A 147 9.89 6.70 -11.76
CA ILE A 147 8.73 5.80 -11.66
C ILE A 147 8.88 4.53 -12.50
N GLN A 148 9.53 4.61 -13.68
CA GLN A 148 9.77 3.44 -14.54
C GLN A 148 10.74 2.45 -13.89
N LYS A 149 11.79 2.95 -13.21
CA LYS A 149 12.74 2.09 -12.49
C LYS A 149 12.09 1.42 -11.29
N VAL A 150 11.27 2.16 -10.52
CA VAL A 150 10.49 1.61 -9.40
C VAL A 150 9.53 0.53 -9.90
N TYR A 151 8.83 0.77 -11.00
CA TYR A 151 7.94 -0.21 -11.63
C TYR A 151 8.68 -1.47 -12.06
N ARG A 152 9.82 -1.33 -12.78
CA ARG A 152 10.64 -2.48 -13.22
C ARG A 152 11.11 -3.33 -12.04
N ASN A 153 11.60 -2.70 -10.98
CA ASN A 153 12.04 -3.40 -9.78
C ASN A 153 10.87 -4.12 -9.08
N SER A 154 9.73 -3.46 -8.91
CA SER A 154 8.53 -4.07 -8.32
C SER A 154 8.05 -5.27 -9.16
N LYS A 155 8.01 -5.12 -10.48
CA LYS A 155 7.64 -6.18 -11.42
C LYS A 155 8.60 -7.37 -11.29
N LYS A 156 9.92 -7.12 -11.28
CA LYS A 156 10.95 -8.17 -11.14
C LYS A 156 10.71 -9.02 -9.88
N GLU A 157 10.56 -8.37 -8.72
CA GLU A 157 10.33 -9.09 -7.45
C GLU A 157 9.01 -9.89 -7.47
N ILE A 158 7.94 -9.32 -8.00
CA ILE A 158 6.66 -10.02 -8.15
C ILE A 158 6.83 -11.28 -9.02
N PHE A 159 7.49 -11.16 -10.16
CA PHE A 159 7.70 -12.32 -11.06
C PHE A 159 8.65 -13.36 -10.46
N THR A 160 9.64 -12.96 -9.66
CA THR A 160 10.47 -13.90 -8.90
C THR A 160 9.63 -14.73 -7.93
N ILE A 161 8.67 -14.10 -7.23
CA ILE A 161 7.75 -14.81 -6.33
C ILE A 161 6.83 -15.76 -7.11
N LEU A 162 6.29 -15.30 -8.24
CA LEU A 162 5.40 -16.12 -9.07
C LEU A 162 6.10 -17.37 -9.59
N LYS A 163 7.36 -17.26 -10.04
CA LYS A 163 8.15 -18.40 -10.53
C LYS A 163 8.48 -19.44 -9.44
N LYS A 164 8.64 -19.04 -8.18
CA LYS A 164 8.92 -19.96 -7.07
C LYS A 164 7.70 -20.77 -6.60
N LYS A 165 6.53 -20.46 -7.12
CA LYS A 165 5.23 -21.07 -6.72
C LYS A 165 4.62 -21.94 -7.82
N ILE A 166 5.29 -22.04 -8.98
CA ILE A 166 5.04 -23.00 -10.06
C ILE A 166 5.96 -24.20 -9.85
#